data_4ceca4d79f82a71a5bd15b5f59499e27
#
_entry.id   4ceca4d79f82a71a5bd15b5f59499e27
#
_cell.length_a   1.000
_cell.length_b   1.000
_cell.length_c   1.000
_cell.angle_alpha   90.00
_cell.angle_beta   90.00
_cell.angle_gamma   90.00
#
_symmetry.space_group_name_H-M   'P 1'
#
loop_
_entity.id
_entity.type
_entity.pdbx_description
1 polymer ?
#
loop_
_entity_poly.entity_id
_entity_poly.type
_entity_poly.pdbx_seq_one_letter_code
_entity_poly.pdbx_strand_id
1 'polypeptide(L)'
;MVSKQASVPQQGLVLDSSCWLEYFSNSPRADLFAERIFNTGALIVPIITLYEVYKVALREFGPAAANQAVALMREGQVVDLGLNIALSAAANGLPMADSLIYATALAHHVPLWTQDQHFEGLPGVRYFSKTVAV
;
A
#
# COMPACT_ATOMS: atom_id res chain seq x y z
N MET A 1 13.54 6.15 -29.16
CA MET A 1 13.25 5.92 -28.42
C MET A 1 12.33 5.73 -28.12
N VAL A 2 12.18 5.63 -28.16
CA VAL A 2 11.43 5.41 -27.52
C VAL A 2 10.75 5.42 -26.98
N SER A 3 10.85 5.41 -27.00
CA SER A 3 10.29 5.44 -26.26
C SER A 3 9.73 5.71 -25.71
N LYS A 4 9.99 6.13 -26.16
CA LYS A 4 9.64 6.46 -25.41
C LYS A 4 8.73 6.70 -25.02
N GLN A 5 8.58 6.47 -25.14
CA GLN A 5 7.82 6.59 -24.60
C GLN A 5 7.26 6.75 -24.13
N ALA A 6 7.83 7.21 -25.52
CA ALA A 6 7.47 7.82 -24.62
C ALA A 6 6.60 7.37 -23.73
N SER A 7 6.90 7.13 -23.21
CA SER A 7 6.04 6.51 -22.35
C SER A 7 5.66 7.43 -21.23
N VAL A 8 4.40 7.47 -20.96
CA VAL A 8 3.91 8.14 -19.78
C VAL A 8 4.39 7.33 -18.60
N PRO A 9 5.19 7.91 -17.70
CA PRO A 9 5.58 7.20 -16.49
C PRO A 9 4.32 6.80 -15.73
N GLN A 10 4.31 5.59 -15.21
CA GLN A 10 3.22 5.18 -14.37
C GLN A 10 3.27 5.98 -13.08
N GLN A 11 2.15 6.58 -12.70
CA GLN A 11 2.08 7.36 -11.48
C GLN A 11 2.32 6.49 -10.27
N GLY A 12 2.95 7.06 -9.23
CA GLY A 12 3.13 6.39 -7.96
C GLY A 12 1.79 6.07 -7.31
N LEU A 13 1.83 5.12 -6.42
CA LEU A 13 0.65 4.60 -5.76
C LEU A 13 1.05 4.05 -4.41
N VAL A 14 0.26 4.30 -3.38
CA VAL A 14 0.38 3.61 -2.10
C VAL A 14 -0.68 2.53 -2.03
N LEU A 15 -0.27 1.29 -1.78
CA LEU A 15 -1.20 0.21 -1.45
C LEU A 15 -1.22 0.07 0.06
N ASP A 16 -2.42 0.14 0.65
CA ASP A 16 -2.61 -0.15 2.06
C ASP A 16 -2.22 -1.60 2.35
N SER A 17 -1.88 -1.90 3.60
CA SER A 17 -1.52 -3.25 4.01
C SER A 17 -2.60 -4.28 3.63
N SER A 18 -3.88 -3.89 3.65
CA SER A 18 -4.97 -4.77 3.26
C SER A 18 -4.83 -5.29 1.83
N CYS A 19 -4.31 -4.46 0.91
CA CYS A 19 -4.12 -4.86 -0.47
C CYS A 19 -2.94 -5.81 -0.63
N TRP A 20 -1.84 -5.53 0.07
CA TRP A 20 -0.67 -6.42 0.05
C TRP A 20 -1.03 -7.79 0.62
N LEU A 21 -1.74 -7.80 1.74
CA LEU A 21 -2.12 -9.06 2.39
C LEU A 21 -3.09 -9.87 1.54
N GLU A 22 -4.01 -9.20 0.84
CA GLU A 22 -4.91 -9.87 -0.09
C GLU A 22 -4.11 -10.58 -1.18
N TYR A 23 -3.11 -9.89 -1.71
CA TYR A 23 -2.25 -10.47 -2.76
C TYR A 23 -1.46 -11.66 -2.22
N PHE A 24 -0.80 -11.50 -1.06
CA PHE A 24 0.04 -12.56 -0.51
C PHE A 24 -0.75 -13.80 -0.05
N SER A 25 -2.01 -13.62 0.31
CA SER A 25 -2.87 -14.75 0.69
C SER A 25 -3.39 -15.51 -0.52
N ASN A 26 -3.13 -15.01 -1.74
CA ASN A 26 -3.58 -15.61 -2.98
C ASN A 26 -5.10 -15.86 -3.01
N SER A 27 -5.84 -14.94 -2.44
CA SER A 27 -7.31 -15.00 -2.40
C SER A 27 -7.89 -14.69 -3.79
N PRO A 28 -9.19 -14.94 -4.00
CA PRO A 28 -9.83 -14.55 -5.26
C PRO A 28 -9.73 -13.06 -5.58
N ARG A 29 -9.54 -12.20 -4.59
CA ARG A 29 -9.43 -10.77 -4.80
C ARG A 29 -7.99 -10.32 -5.08
N ALA A 30 -7.03 -11.22 -5.04
CA ALA A 30 -5.62 -10.87 -5.27
C ALA A 30 -5.42 -10.20 -6.64
N ASP A 31 -6.20 -10.60 -7.64
CA ASP A 31 -6.07 -10.06 -8.99
C ASP A 31 -6.37 -8.56 -9.07
N LEU A 32 -7.12 -8.01 -8.11
CA LEU A 32 -7.39 -6.58 -8.08
C LEU A 32 -6.11 -5.76 -7.97
N PHE A 33 -5.09 -6.32 -7.33
CA PHE A 33 -3.85 -5.60 -7.02
C PHE A 33 -2.63 -6.15 -7.73
N ALA A 34 -2.75 -7.32 -8.37
CA ALA A 34 -1.61 -8.04 -8.93
C ALA A 34 -0.83 -7.22 -9.96
N GLU A 35 -1.53 -6.55 -10.86
CA GLU A 35 -0.88 -5.77 -11.91
C GLU A 35 0.00 -4.67 -11.31
N ARG A 36 -0.51 -3.98 -10.28
CA ARG A 36 0.26 -2.92 -9.63
C ARG A 36 1.44 -3.49 -8.86
N ILE A 37 1.25 -4.65 -8.23
CA ILE A 37 2.32 -5.28 -7.47
C ILE A 37 3.40 -5.83 -8.39
N PHE A 38 3.05 -6.32 -9.57
CA PHE A 38 4.05 -6.74 -10.56
C PHE A 38 4.94 -5.56 -10.98
N ASN A 39 4.47 -4.33 -10.84
CA ASN A 39 5.25 -3.15 -11.12
C ASN A 39 5.62 -2.45 -9.81
N THR A 40 6.16 -3.22 -8.87
CA THR A 40 6.46 -2.76 -7.51
C THR A 40 7.34 -1.51 -7.51
N GLY A 41 8.26 -1.38 -8.46
CA GLY A 41 9.13 -0.21 -8.53
C GLY A 41 8.40 1.12 -8.62
N ALA A 42 7.15 1.13 -9.08
CA ALA A 42 6.34 2.33 -9.15
C ALA A 42 5.55 2.60 -7.87
N LEU A 43 5.64 1.70 -6.88
CA LEU A 43 4.88 1.84 -5.64
C LEU A 43 5.66 2.63 -4.60
N ILE A 44 4.94 3.44 -3.84
CA ILE A 44 5.46 4.08 -2.64
C ILE A 44 5.03 3.22 -1.47
N VAL A 45 5.98 2.79 -0.66
CA VAL A 45 5.76 1.83 0.41
C VAL A 45 6.09 2.48 1.74
N PRO A 46 5.07 2.97 2.47
CA PRO A 46 5.33 3.53 3.80
C PRO A 46 5.91 2.45 4.71
N ILE A 47 6.90 2.84 5.53
CA ILE A 47 7.55 1.86 6.43
C ILE A 47 6.54 1.16 7.34
N ILE A 48 5.48 1.86 7.74
CA ILE A 48 4.44 1.26 8.59
C ILE A 48 3.68 0.15 7.86
N THR A 49 3.56 0.25 6.55
CA THR A 49 2.92 -0.82 5.76
C THR A 49 3.77 -2.09 5.80
N LEU A 50 5.09 -1.94 5.67
CA LEU A 50 6.00 -3.08 5.82
C LEU A 50 5.84 -3.74 7.18
N TYR A 51 5.77 -2.93 8.24
CA TYR A 51 5.57 -3.44 9.58
C TYR A 51 4.28 -4.26 9.68
N GLU A 52 3.18 -3.71 9.20
CA GLU A 52 1.89 -4.38 9.30
C GLU A 52 1.85 -5.68 8.50
N VAL A 53 2.36 -5.64 7.27
CA VAL A 53 2.38 -6.84 6.42
C VAL A 53 3.27 -7.91 7.04
N TYR A 54 4.47 -7.53 7.48
CA TYR A 54 5.38 -8.49 8.09
C TYR A 54 4.76 -9.13 9.33
N LYS A 55 4.14 -8.32 10.17
CA LYS A 55 3.52 -8.79 11.41
C LYS A 55 2.45 -9.84 11.12
N VAL A 56 1.54 -9.55 10.19
CA VAL A 56 0.46 -10.46 9.85
C VAL A 56 0.99 -11.70 9.13
N ALA A 57 1.89 -11.51 8.16
CA ALA A 57 2.44 -12.64 7.41
C ALA A 57 3.22 -13.58 8.31
N LEU A 58 3.97 -13.03 9.26
CA LEU A 58 4.72 -13.83 10.22
C LEU A 58 3.79 -14.71 11.06
N ARG A 59 2.69 -14.14 11.53
CA ARG A 59 1.71 -14.84 12.35
C ARG A 59 0.94 -15.89 11.53
N GLU A 60 0.54 -15.55 10.30
CA GLU A 60 -0.38 -16.38 9.52
C GLU A 60 0.33 -17.41 8.66
N PHE A 61 1.52 -17.07 8.12
CA PHE A 61 2.19 -17.91 7.12
C PHE A 61 3.60 -18.30 7.49
N GLY A 62 4.14 -17.77 8.58
CA GLY A 62 5.48 -18.11 9.08
C GLY A 62 6.61 -17.25 8.53
N PRO A 63 7.83 -17.44 9.07
CA PRO A 63 8.96 -16.54 8.76
C PRO A 63 9.38 -16.52 7.30
N ALA A 64 9.38 -17.67 6.62
CA ALA A 64 9.84 -17.71 5.23
C ALA A 64 8.94 -16.87 4.33
N ALA A 65 7.61 -17.03 4.47
CA ALA A 65 6.65 -16.25 3.68
C ALA A 65 6.71 -14.77 4.04
N ALA A 66 6.86 -14.45 5.33
CA ALA A 66 6.97 -13.06 5.77
C ALA A 66 8.21 -12.38 5.17
N ASN A 67 9.34 -13.07 5.15
CA ASN A 67 10.56 -12.52 4.57
C ASN A 67 10.45 -12.33 3.06
N GLN A 68 9.77 -13.25 2.37
CA GLN A 68 9.53 -13.10 0.94
C GLN A 68 8.64 -11.90 0.64
N ALA A 69 7.61 -11.67 1.46
CA ALA A 69 6.73 -10.53 1.30
C ALA A 69 7.50 -9.23 1.43
N VAL A 70 8.32 -9.10 2.46
CA VAL A 70 9.14 -7.90 2.68
C VAL A 70 10.14 -7.71 1.54
N ALA A 71 10.77 -8.79 1.07
CA ALA A 71 11.71 -8.68 -0.04
C ALA A 71 11.04 -8.09 -1.29
N LEU A 72 9.83 -8.51 -1.60
CA LEU A 72 9.08 -7.94 -2.72
C LEU A 72 8.74 -6.46 -2.47
N MET A 73 8.22 -6.15 -1.30
CA MET A 73 7.83 -4.77 -0.99
C MET A 73 9.00 -3.80 -1.04
N ARG A 74 10.20 -4.27 -0.67
CA ARG A 74 11.41 -3.46 -0.71
C ARG A 74 11.86 -3.10 -2.12
N GLU A 75 11.31 -3.72 -3.14
CA GLU A 75 11.56 -3.32 -4.53
C GLU A 75 10.87 -2.01 -4.87
N GLY A 76 9.91 -1.58 -4.07
CA GLY A 76 9.29 -0.28 -4.21
C GLY A 76 10.11 0.81 -3.53
N GLN A 77 9.58 2.02 -3.55
CA GLN A 77 10.20 3.15 -2.86
C GLN A 77 9.73 3.15 -1.41
N VAL A 78 10.56 2.63 -0.52
CA VAL A 78 10.25 2.59 0.91
C VAL A 78 10.45 3.98 1.49
N VAL A 79 9.45 4.45 2.23
CA VAL A 79 9.45 5.80 2.82
C VAL A 79 9.44 5.67 4.34
N ASP A 80 10.47 6.24 4.96
CA ASP A 80 10.56 6.27 6.42
C ASP A 80 9.54 7.22 7.01
N LEU A 81 9.18 6.98 8.27
CA LEU A 81 8.31 7.86 9.02
C LEU A 81 9.09 9.07 9.53
N GLY A 82 8.91 10.21 8.87
CA GLY A 82 9.56 11.44 9.26
C GLY A 82 8.63 12.33 10.08
N LEU A 83 9.20 13.44 10.57
CA LEU A 83 8.47 14.36 11.45
C LEU A 83 7.22 14.93 10.79
N ASN A 84 7.35 15.41 9.55
CA ASN A 84 6.22 16.07 8.89
C ASN A 84 5.07 15.09 8.64
N ILE A 85 5.39 13.86 8.25
CA ILE A 85 4.36 12.83 8.04
C ILE A 85 3.70 12.49 9.38
N ALA A 86 4.48 12.36 10.45
CA ALA A 86 3.93 12.05 11.76
C ALA A 86 2.96 13.12 12.25
N LEU A 87 3.33 14.39 12.09
CA LEU A 87 2.47 15.49 12.51
C LEU A 87 1.21 15.59 11.66
N SER A 88 1.34 15.41 10.35
CA SER A 88 0.20 15.40 9.45
C SER A 88 -0.76 14.25 9.79
N ALA A 89 -0.20 13.08 10.06
CA ALA A 89 -0.99 11.92 10.44
C ALA A 89 -1.77 12.17 11.73
N ALA A 90 -1.13 12.78 12.71
CA ALA A 90 -1.78 13.08 13.99
C ALA A 90 -3.02 13.95 13.82
N ALA A 91 -3.07 14.75 12.76
CA ALA A 91 -4.16 15.68 12.52
C ALA A 91 -5.32 15.10 11.72
N ASN A 92 -5.17 13.91 11.10
CA ASN A 92 -6.21 13.44 10.18
C ASN A 92 -7.31 12.59 10.81
N GLY A 93 -7.20 12.26 12.10
CA GLY A 93 -8.29 11.61 12.84
C GLY A 93 -8.47 10.12 12.62
N LEU A 94 -7.61 9.49 11.83
CA LEU A 94 -7.68 8.06 11.58
C LEU A 94 -6.96 7.27 12.67
N PRO A 95 -7.22 5.94 12.80
CA PRO A 95 -6.40 5.10 13.66
C PRO A 95 -4.92 5.20 13.29
N MET A 96 -4.04 4.93 14.24
CA MET A 96 -2.61 5.26 14.11
C MET A 96 -1.97 4.79 12.81
N ALA A 97 -2.03 3.49 12.51
CA ALA A 97 -1.37 2.98 11.31
C ALA A 97 -2.01 3.56 10.05
N ASP A 98 -3.34 3.60 10.00
CA ASP A 98 -4.06 4.17 8.87
C ASP A 98 -3.70 5.64 8.66
N SER A 99 -3.57 6.39 9.76
CA SER A 99 -3.24 7.82 9.69
C SER A 99 -1.87 8.04 9.06
N LEU A 100 -0.90 7.18 9.39
CA LEU A 100 0.46 7.29 8.85
C LEU A 100 0.52 6.91 7.38
N ILE A 101 -0.22 5.88 6.99
CA ILE A 101 -0.28 5.46 5.59
C ILE A 101 -0.92 6.55 4.73
N TYR A 102 -2.03 7.10 5.19
CA TYR A 102 -2.74 8.14 4.45
C TYR A 102 -1.88 9.40 4.33
N ALA A 103 -1.26 9.82 5.44
CA ALA A 103 -0.38 11.01 5.42
C ALA A 103 0.79 10.82 4.45
N THR A 104 1.34 9.61 4.34
CA THR A 104 2.41 9.33 3.40
C THR A 104 1.94 9.50 1.96
N ALA A 105 0.76 8.96 1.63
CA ALA A 105 0.20 9.12 0.30
C ALA A 105 -0.01 10.59 -0.05
N LEU A 106 -0.58 11.35 0.88
CA LEU A 106 -0.80 12.78 0.66
C LEU A 106 0.51 13.54 0.46
N ALA A 107 1.52 13.23 1.27
CA ALA A 107 2.83 13.90 1.18
C ALA A 107 3.50 13.65 -0.16
N HIS A 108 3.25 12.51 -0.79
CA HIS A 108 3.82 12.15 -2.07
C HIS A 108 2.90 12.46 -3.24
N HIS A 109 1.73 13.04 -2.98
CA HIS A 109 0.75 13.42 -4.00
C HIS A 109 0.36 12.24 -4.89
N VAL A 110 0.14 11.08 -4.27
CA VAL A 110 -0.26 9.86 -4.98
C VAL A 110 -1.53 9.31 -4.36
N PRO A 111 -2.30 8.52 -5.13
CA PRO A 111 -3.49 7.89 -4.56
C PRO A 111 -3.15 6.79 -3.58
N LEU A 112 -4.11 6.47 -2.73
CA LEU A 112 -4.07 5.34 -1.81
C LEU A 112 -5.16 4.36 -2.21
N TRP A 113 -4.79 3.11 -2.42
CA TRP A 113 -5.73 2.02 -2.66
C TRP A 113 -5.87 1.18 -1.39
N THR A 114 -7.11 0.85 -1.02
CA THR A 114 -7.37 0.16 0.23
C THR A 114 -8.64 -0.67 0.17
N GLN A 115 -8.74 -1.68 1.02
CA GLN A 115 -9.96 -2.42 1.27
C GLN A 115 -10.55 -2.10 2.65
N ASP A 116 -9.96 -1.15 3.38
CA ASP A 116 -10.35 -0.82 4.75
C ASP A 116 -11.37 0.32 4.74
N GLN A 117 -12.51 0.09 5.37
CA GLN A 117 -13.59 1.08 5.46
C GLN A 117 -13.19 2.39 6.12
N HIS A 118 -12.16 2.38 6.96
CA HIS A 118 -11.70 3.60 7.61
C HIS A 118 -11.35 4.70 6.62
N PHE A 119 -10.93 4.31 5.42
CA PHE A 119 -10.51 5.26 4.39
C PHE A 119 -11.62 5.64 3.41
N GLU A 120 -12.79 5.01 3.51
CA GLU A 120 -13.85 5.21 2.51
C GLU A 120 -14.27 6.68 2.45
N GLY A 121 -14.30 7.23 1.24
CA GLY A 121 -14.75 8.60 1.02
C GLY A 121 -13.69 9.67 1.23
N LEU A 122 -12.48 9.31 1.64
CA LEU A 122 -11.43 10.30 1.83
C LEU A 122 -10.82 10.73 0.49
N PRO A 123 -10.39 12.00 0.39
CA PRO A 123 -9.75 12.47 -0.85
C PRO A 123 -8.54 11.66 -1.23
N GLY A 124 -8.42 11.31 -2.52
CA GLY A 124 -7.28 10.56 -3.03
C GLY A 124 -7.31 9.07 -2.75
N VAL A 125 -8.40 8.56 -2.19
CA VAL A 125 -8.52 7.14 -1.85
C VAL A 125 -9.37 6.42 -2.88
N ARG A 126 -8.89 5.26 -3.31
CA ARG A 126 -9.71 4.29 -4.04
C ARG A 126 -10.02 3.13 -3.10
N TYR A 127 -11.27 3.03 -2.71
CA TYR A 127 -11.73 2.01 -1.78
C TYR A 127 -12.33 0.83 -2.55
N PHE A 128 -11.85 -0.39 -2.26
CA PHE A 128 -12.32 -1.63 -2.86
C PHE A 128 -13.15 -2.37 -1.82
N SER A 129 -14.47 -2.25 -1.88
CA SER A 129 -15.35 -2.87 -0.90
C SER A 129 -15.23 -4.39 -0.95
N LYS A 130 -15.07 -5.01 0.20
CA LYS A 130 -15.07 -6.47 0.33
C LYS A 130 -16.47 -7.06 0.33
N THR A 131 -17.47 -6.20 0.46
CA THR A 131 -18.86 -6.65 0.55
C THR A 131 -19.56 -6.69 -0.80
N VAL A 132 -18.85 -6.35 -1.88
CA VAL A 132 -19.44 -6.40 -3.21
C VAL A 132 -19.77 -7.84 -3.54
N ALA A 133 -21.02 -8.08 -3.89
CA ALA A 133 -21.47 -9.40 -4.31
C ALA A 133 -20.75 -9.79 -5.59
N VAL A 134 -20.42 -11.04 -5.66
CA VAL A 134 -19.76 -11.59 -6.84
C VAL A 134 -20.79 -12.06 -7.82
#